data_364e63c026160127c259d17cf2ea35e9
#
_entry.id   364e63c026160127c259d17cf2ea35e9
#
_cell.length_a   1.000
_cell.length_b   1.000
_cell.length_c   1.000
_cell.angle_alpha   90.00
_cell.angle_beta   90.00
_cell.angle_gamma   90.00
#
_symmetry.space_group_name_H-M   'P 1'
#
loop_
_entity.id
_entity.type
_entity.pdbx_description
1 polymer ?
#
loop_
_entity_poly.entity_id
_entity_poly.type
_entity_poly.pdbx_seq_one_letter_code
_entity_poly.pdbx_strand_id
1 'polypeptide(L)'
;MEWEVILAFSLLLFGLVSFLLEKVSIDTTALVLLGAILIVASTGVSEKWPSLNEVLSVFANEAPITIAAMFVISTSLNRCKLIEQVSESMGRFCKYGYKKFMLVLLVVVAFVSAFINNTPVVVVLLPVVLSLSKIMGVPSSKMLIPVSYASIFGGCCTLVGTSTNILASGIISTSS
;
A
#
# COMPACT_ATOMS: atom_id res chain seq x y z
N MET A 1 -16.83 26.31 17.19
CA MET A 1 -16.09 25.34 16.38
C MET A 1 -15.56 26.13 15.21
N GLU A 2 -14.27 26.21 15.08
CA GLU A 2 -13.65 27.07 14.07
C GLU A 2 -13.92 26.49 12.68
N TRP A 3 -14.23 27.34 11.72
CA TRP A 3 -14.59 26.95 10.35
C TRP A 3 -13.50 26.10 9.68
N GLU A 4 -12.24 26.28 10.08
CA GLU A 4 -11.08 25.53 9.60
C GLU A 4 -11.20 24.03 9.94
N VAL A 5 -11.65 23.75 11.17
CA VAL A 5 -11.84 22.36 11.62
C VAL A 5 -12.97 21.69 10.83
N ILE A 6 -14.08 22.43 10.59
CA ILE A 6 -15.19 21.92 9.80
C ILE A 6 -14.76 21.64 8.36
N LEU A 7 -13.96 22.52 7.78
CA LEU A 7 -13.43 22.35 6.43
C LEU A 7 -12.48 21.17 6.34
N ALA A 8 -11.56 21.03 7.29
CA ALA A 8 -10.64 19.88 7.35
C ALA A 8 -11.41 18.55 7.45
N PHE A 9 -12.39 18.47 8.35
CA PHE A 9 -13.24 17.29 8.48
C PHE A 9 -14.08 17.03 7.24
N SER A 10 -14.60 18.07 6.56
CA SER A 10 -15.36 17.89 5.34
C SER A 10 -14.51 17.35 4.20
N LEU A 11 -13.27 17.82 4.03
CA LEU A 11 -12.33 17.32 3.05
C LEU A 11 -11.94 15.86 3.34
N LEU A 12 -11.69 15.54 4.60
CA LEU A 12 -11.38 14.18 5.04
C LEU A 12 -12.57 13.23 4.76
N LEU A 13 -13.78 13.64 5.14
CA LEU A 13 -14.99 12.86 4.90
C LEU A 13 -15.26 12.68 3.40
N PHE A 14 -15.09 13.73 2.60
CA PHE A 14 -15.21 13.66 1.15
C PHE A 14 -14.24 12.65 0.55
N GLY A 15 -12.96 12.67 0.97
CA GLY A 15 -11.95 11.71 0.53
C GLY A 15 -12.33 10.27 0.89
N LEU A 16 -12.73 10.06 2.14
CA LEU A 16 -13.15 8.75 2.63
C LEU A 16 -14.36 8.20 1.83
N VAL A 17 -15.39 9.02 1.64
CA VAL A 17 -16.60 8.63 0.89
C VAL A 17 -16.26 8.36 -0.56
N SER A 18 -15.41 9.20 -1.19
CA SER A 18 -14.98 9.00 -2.57
C SER A 18 -14.23 7.67 -2.76
N PHE A 19 -13.35 7.34 -1.83
CA PHE A 19 -12.60 6.07 -1.85
C PHE A 19 -13.53 4.86 -1.62
N LEU A 20 -14.53 4.98 -0.76
CA LEU A 20 -15.50 3.89 -0.50
C LEU A 20 -16.46 3.67 -1.67
N LEU A 21 -16.83 4.72 -2.38
CA LEU A 21 -17.76 4.62 -3.51
C LEU A 21 -17.11 4.07 -4.78
N GLU A 22 -15.78 4.14 -4.90
CA GLU A 22 -14.98 3.68 -6.05
C GLU A 22 -15.46 4.19 -7.43
N LYS A 23 -16.29 5.25 -7.45
CA LYS A 23 -16.82 5.83 -8.70
C LYS A 23 -15.79 6.68 -9.45
N VAL A 24 -14.83 7.21 -8.71
CA VAL A 24 -13.75 8.07 -9.22
C VAL A 24 -12.44 7.39 -8.87
N SER A 25 -11.43 7.49 -9.76
CA SER A 25 -10.12 6.90 -9.48
C SER A 25 -9.48 7.54 -8.24
N ILE A 26 -8.72 6.75 -7.50
CA ILE A 26 -8.00 7.19 -6.30
C ILE A 26 -7.13 8.41 -6.61
N ASP A 27 -6.43 8.38 -7.74
CA ASP A 27 -5.55 9.48 -8.19
C ASP A 27 -6.32 10.78 -8.42
N THR A 28 -7.49 10.69 -9.07
CA THR A 28 -8.34 11.87 -9.31
C THR A 28 -8.86 12.46 -8.01
N THR A 29 -9.31 11.61 -7.07
CA THR A 29 -9.76 12.06 -5.75
C THR A 29 -8.62 12.75 -4.99
N ALA A 30 -7.41 12.17 -5.02
CA ALA A 30 -6.23 12.76 -4.37
C ALA A 30 -5.86 14.11 -4.97
N LEU A 31 -5.90 14.26 -6.31
CA LEU A 31 -5.63 15.54 -6.99
C LEU A 31 -6.68 16.60 -6.67
N VAL A 32 -7.96 16.22 -6.60
CA VAL A 32 -9.05 17.14 -6.23
C VAL A 32 -8.88 17.63 -4.79
N LEU A 33 -8.55 16.73 -3.85
CA LEU A 33 -8.29 17.09 -2.46
C LEU A 33 -7.08 18.01 -2.35
N LEU A 34 -5.98 17.67 -3.03
CA LEU A 34 -4.78 18.52 -3.06
C LEU A 34 -5.11 19.89 -3.63
N GLY A 35 -5.83 19.96 -4.76
CA GLY A 35 -6.27 21.23 -5.36
C GLY A 35 -7.11 22.07 -4.41
N ALA A 36 -8.05 21.45 -3.70
CA ALA A 36 -8.89 22.15 -2.72
C ALA A 36 -8.04 22.71 -1.56
N ILE A 37 -7.07 21.93 -1.03
CA ILE A 37 -6.16 22.39 0.03
C ILE A 37 -5.30 23.56 -0.47
N LEU A 38 -4.74 23.47 -1.68
CA LEU A 38 -3.91 24.53 -2.28
C LEU A 38 -4.71 25.81 -2.51
N ILE A 39 -5.96 25.74 -2.97
CA ILE A 39 -6.83 26.91 -3.13
C ILE A 39 -7.04 27.58 -1.78
N VAL A 40 -7.39 26.84 -0.73
CA VAL A 40 -7.56 27.41 0.60
C VAL A 40 -6.25 28.02 1.14
N ALA A 41 -5.13 27.30 0.97
CA ALA A 41 -3.80 27.80 1.38
C ALA A 41 -3.40 29.09 0.65
N SER A 42 -3.76 29.23 -0.63
CA SER A 42 -3.45 30.42 -1.44
C SER A 42 -4.22 31.66 -1.01
N THR A 43 -5.40 31.51 -0.39
CA THR A 43 -6.22 32.65 0.08
C THR A 43 -5.66 33.32 1.33
N GLY A 44 -4.81 32.63 2.11
CA GLY A 44 -4.22 33.15 3.34
C GLY A 44 -5.24 33.60 4.41
N VAL A 45 -6.47 33.07 4.35
CA VAL A 45 -7.62 33.53 5.16
C VAL A 45 -7.45 33.22 6.65
N SER A 46 -6.61 32.24 7.01
CA SER A 46 -6.40 31.86 8.40
C SER A 46 -4.96 31.51 8.69
N GLU A 47 -4.42 32.03 9.78
CA GLU A 47 -3.08 31.68 10.30
C GLU A 47 -2.99 30.22 10.81
N LYS A 48 -4.14 29.60 11.10
CA LYS A 48 -4.21 28.21 11.55
C LYS A 48 -4.24 27.19 10.42
N TRP A 49 -4.45 27.66 9.18
CA TRP A 49 -4.40 26.81 7.99
C TRP A 49 -2.98 26.80 7.44
N PRO A 50 -2.47 25.64 6.99
CA PRO A 50 -1.11 25.58 6.46
C PRO A 50 -0.94 26.55 5.28
N SER A 51 0.17 27.29 5.28
CA SER A 51 0.54 28.17 4.19
C SER A 51 0.82 27.40 2.90
N LEU A 52 0.77 28.10 1.77
CA LEU A 52 1.06 27.48 0.47
C LEU A 52 2.46 26.80 0.45
N ASN A 53 3.46 27.45 1.08
CA ASN A 53 4.81 26.90 1.17
C ASN A 53 4.86 25.63 2.02
N GLU A 54 4.11 25.57 3.12
CA GLU A 54 4.02 24.37 3.96
C GLU A 54 3.34 23.23 3.21
N VAL A 55 2.25 23.47 2.48
CA VAL A 55 1.59 22.44 1.67
C VAL A 55 2.53 21.93 0.57
N LEU A 56 3.29 22.82 -0.09
CA LEU A 56 4.23 22.42 -1.12
C LEU A 56 5.48 21.74 -0.55
N SER A 57 5.91 22.07 0.66
CA SER A 57 7.05 21.43 1.32
C SER A 57 6.84 19.94 1.58
N VAL A 58 5.59 19.48 1.65
CA VAL A 58 5.28 18.06 1.78
C VAL A 58 5.88 17.23 0.63
N PHE A 59 5.96 17.78 -0.59
CA PHE A 59 6.58 17.12 -1.74
C PHE A 59 8.12 17.08 -1.66
N ALA A 60 8.73 17.96 -0.87
CA ALA A 60 10.16 17.95 -0.61
C ALA A 60 10.56 17.04 0.57
N ASN A 61 9.58 16.44 1.27
CA ASN A 61 9.83 15.50 2.34
C ASN A 61 10.43 14.19 1.78
N GLU A 62 11.28 13.54 2.57
CA GLU A 62 11.91 12.27 2.18
C GLU A 62 10.90 11.14 1.95
N ALA A 63 9.73 11.16 2.62
CA ALA A 63 8.74 10.10 2.54
C ALA A 63 8.15 9.91 1.13
N PRO A 64 7.60 10.92 0.42
CA PRO A 64 7.14 10.78 -0.96
C PRO A 64 8.21 10.30 -1.93
N ILE A 65 9.46 10.81 -1.78
CA ILE A 65 10.59 10.44 -2.63
C ILE A 65 10.94 8.95 -2.40
N THR A 66 10.99 8.51 -1.16
CA THR A 66 11.24 7.12 -0.80
C THR A 66 10.15 6.19 -1.33
N ILE A 67 8.87 6.58 -1.21
CA ILE A 67 7.73 5.83 -1.76
C ILE A 67 7.86 5.71 -3.28
N ALA A 68 8.18 6.79 -3.99
CA ALA A 68 8.38 6.77 -5.43
C ALA A 68 9.53 5.82 -5.83
N ALA A 69 10.66 5.88 -5.13
CA ALA A 69 11.80 4.96 -5.35
C ALA A 69 11.40 3.50 -5.11
N MET A 70 10.61 3.21 -4.07
CA MET A 70 10.09 1.87 -3.80
C MET A 70 9.19 1.34 -4.93
N PHE A 71 8.33 2.18 -5.53
CA PHE A 71 7.51 1.76 -6.66
C PHE A 71 8.37 1.40 -7.87
N VAL A 72 9.45 2.16 -8.14
CA VAL A 72 10.40 1.84 -9.20
C VAL A 72 11.08 0.49 -8.96
N ILE A 73 11.60 0.27 -7.74
CA ILE A 73 12.24 -1.00 -7.34
C ILE A 73 11.24 -2.16 -7.46
N SER A 74 10.03 -2.01 -6.92
CA SER A 74 8.99 -3.02 -6.97
C SER A 74 8.62 -3.40 -8.41
N THR A 75 8.47 -2.40 -9.30
CA THR A 75 8.19 -2.63 -10.71
C THR A 75 9.35 -3.36 -11.40
N SER A 76 10.58 -3.03 -11.05
CA SER A 76 11.78 -3.69 -11.60
C SER A 76 11.85 -5.15 -11.17
N LEU A 77 11.56 -5.45 -9.90
CA LEU A 77 11.51 -6.82 -9.37
C LEU A 77 10.42 -7.67 -10.04
N ASN A 78 9.26 -7.07 -10.33
CA ASN A 78 8.20 -7.74 -11.10
C ASN A 78 8.66 -8.07 -12.52
N ARG A 79 9.36 -7.14 -13.19
CA ARG A 79 9.89 -7.36 -14.55
C ARG A 79 10.98 -8.44 -14.59
N CYS A 80 11.76 -8.59 -13.54
CA CYS A 80 12.79 -9.64 -13.43
C CYS A 80 12.20 -11.04 -13.19
N LYS A 81 10.88 -11.19 -13.08
CA LYS A 81 10.18 -12.47 -12.83
C LYS A 81 10.64 -13.21 -11.57
N LEU A 82 11.27 -12.53 -10.62
CA LEU A 82 11.75 -13.12 -9.37
C LEU A 82 10.62 -13.77 -8.57
N ILE A 83 9.47 -13.10 -8.52
CA ILE A 83 8.31 -13.58 -7.78
C ILE A 83 7.71 -14.83 -8.47
N GLU A 84 7.72 -14.88 -9.81
CA GLU A 84 7.32 -16.07 -10.57
C GLU A 84 8.23 -17.25 -10.31
N GLN A 85 9.56 -17.06 -10.28
CA GLN A 85 10.54 -18.10 -9.96
C GLN A 85 10.36 -18.66 -8.54
N VAL A 86 10.12 -17.78 -7.56
CA VAL A 86 9.78 -18.19 -6.19
C VAL A 86 8.50 -19.03 -6.18
N SER A 87 7.49 -18.60 -6.92
CA SER A 87 6.19 -19.28 -7.02
C SER A 87 6.30 -20.66 -7.64
N GLU A 88 7.06 -20.83 -8.72
CA GLU A 88 7.31 -22.13 -9.37
C GLU A 88 8.06 -23.09 -8.44
N SER A 89 9.04 -22.57 -7.71
CA SER A 89 9.78 -23.35 -6.71
C SER A 89 8.84 -23.84 -5.61
N MET A 90 7.85 -23.05 -5.21
CA MET A 90 6.87 -23.43 -4.20
C MET A 90 5.91 -24.55 -4.66
N GLY A 91 5.63 -24.66 -5.95
CA GLY A 91 4.82 -25.77 -6.50
C GLY A 91 5.34 -27.16 -6.13
N ARG A 92 6.65 -27.29 -5.90
CA ARG A 92 7.26 -28.55 -5.43
C ARG A 92 6.85 -28.93 -4.01
N PHE A 93 6.51 -27.94 -3.18
CA PHE A 93 6.08 -28.18 -1.80
C PHE A 93 4.61 -28.62 -1.67
N CYS A 94 3.81 -28.55 -2.74
CA CYS A 94 2.43 -29.07 -2.74
C CYS A 94 2.33 -30.54 -2.34
N LYS A 95 3.40 -31.31 -2.57
CA LYS A 95 3.47 -32.75 -2.22
C LYS A 95 3.41 -33.02 -0.71
N TYR A 96 3.71 -32.04 0.13
CA TYR A 96 3.77 -32.22 1.59
C TYR A 96 2.43 -31.95 2.30
N GLY A 97 1.36 -31.76 1.55
CA GLY A 97 0.01 -31.53 2.06
C GLY A 97 -0.31 -30.05 2.33
N TYR A 98 -1.60 -29.73 2.30
CA TYR A 98 -2.12 -28.36 2.34
C TYR A 98 -1.58 -27.51 3.51
N LYS A 99 -1.58 -28.04 4.75
CA LYS A 99 -1.19 -27.25 5.93
C LYS A 99 0.29 -26.84 5.89
N LYS A 100 1.19 -27.76 5.54
CA LYS A 100 2.62 -27.48 5.45
C LYS A 100 2.92 -26.53 4.29
N PHE A 101 2.27 -26.76 3.15
CA PHE A 101 2.38 -25.89 2.00
C PHE A 101 1.93 -24.45 2.34
N MET A 102 0.77 -24.29 2.96
CA MET A 102 0.26 -22.98 3.35
C MET A 102 1.20 -22.26 4.32
N LEU A 103 1.74 -22.94 5.32
CA LEU A 103 2.67 -22.34 6.25
C LEU A 103 3.91 -21.77 5.52
N VAL A 104 4.50 -22.56 4.64
CA VAL A 104 5.68 -22.13 3.85
C VAL A 104 5.31 -20.96 2.93
N LEU A 105 4.17 -21.04 2.25
CA LEU A 105 3.66 -20.00 1.38
C LEU A 105 3.51 -18.66 2.15
N LEU A 106 2.86 -18.70 3.32
CA LEU A 106 2.61 -17.50 4.11
C LEU A 106 3.91 -16.88 4.63
N VAL A 107 4.88 -17.69 5.09
CA VAL A 107 6.19 -17.21 5.54
C VAL A 107 6.95 -16.56 4.39
N VAL A 108 6.96 -17.17 3.20
CA VAL A 108 7.64 -16.61 2.02
C VAL A 108 6.97 -15.31 1.58
N VAL A 109 5.63 -15.29 1.53
CA VAL A 109 4.87 -14.09 1.17
C VAL A 109 5.15 -12.95 2.14
N ALA A 110 5.10 -13.21 3.45
CA ALA A 110 5.40 -12.22 4.47
C ALA A 110 6.84 -11.70 4.36
N PHE A 111 7.80 -12.60 4.14
CA PHE A 111 9.19 -12.21 3.97
C PHE A 111 9.42 -11.35 2.73
N VAL A 112 8.86 -11.72 1.59
CA VAL A 112 8.96 -10.94 0.34
C VAL A 112 8.28 -9.59 0.49
N SER A 113 7.09 -9.57 1.12
CA SER A 113 6.31 -8.34 1.33
C SER A 113 6.96 -7.38 2.35
N ALA A 114 7.85 -7.87 3.19
CA ALA A 114 8.65 -7.00 4.06
C ALA A 114 9.56 -6.02 3.28
N PHE A 115 9.91 -6.35 2.04
CA PHE A 115 10.80 -5.54 1.19
C PHE A 115 10.13 -4.99 -0.07
N ILE A 116 8.98 -5.54 -0.45
CA ILE A 116 8.23 -5.17 -1.64
C ILE A 116 6.81 -4.79 -1.23
N ASN A 117 6.24 -3.75 -1.83
CA ASN A 117 4.87 -3.33 -1.53
C ASN A 117 3.89 -4.50 -1.69
N ASN A 118 2.90 -4.58 -0.79
CA ASN A 118 1.92 -5.67 -0.69
C ASN A 118 1.19 -5.95 -2.01
N THR A 119 0.75 -4.90 -2.71
CA THR A 119 -0.08 -5.04 -3.93
C THR A 119 0.62 -5.80 -5.05
N PRO A 120 1.85 -5.48 -5.47
CA PRO A 120 2.57 -6.25 -6.47
C PRO A 120 2.77 -7.71 -6.07
N VAL A 121 3.09 -7.99 -4.81
CA VAL A 121 3.31 -9.35 -4.32
C VAL A 121 2.05 -10.19 -4.47
N VAL A 122 0.90 -9.68 -4.03
CA VAL A 122 -0.39 -10.40 -4.12
C VAL A 122 -0.82 -10.56 -5.57
N VAL A 123 -0.71 -9.53 -6.41
CA VAL A 123 -1.13 -9.57 -7.82
C VAL A 123 -0.36 -10.62 -8.60
N VAL A 124 0.95 -10.70 -8.42
CA VAL A 124 1.79 -11.70 -9.13
C VAL A 124 1.55 -13.11 -8.61
N LEU A 125 1.31 -13.27 -7.30
CA LEU A 125 1.01 -14.58 -6.71
C LEU A 125 -0.40 -15.07 -7.01
N LEU A 126 -1.34 -14.18 -7.35
CA LEU A 126 -2.74 -14.51 -7.58
C LEU A 126 -2.93 -15.67 -8.58
N PRO A 127 -2.40 -15.64 -9.82
CA PRO A 127 -2.58 -16.74 -10.79
C PRO A 127 -1.96 -18.05 -10.29
N VAL A 128 -0.84 -17.98 -9.57
CA VAL A 128 -0.17 -19.16 -9.02
C VAL A 128 -1.01 -19.79 -7.92
N VAL A 129 -1.49 -19.00 -6.96
CA VAL A 129 -2.36 -19.50 -5.88
C VAL A 129 -3.66 -20.07 -6.43
N LEU A 130 -4.26 -19.45 -7.46
CA LEU A 130 -5.44 -19.98 -8.13
C LEU A 130 -5.16 -21.33 -8.80
N SER A 131 -4.03 -21.49 -9.46
CA SER A 131 -3.63 -22.76 -10.07
C SER A 131 -3.40 -23.85 -9.01
N LEU A 132 -2.67 -23.53 -7.95
CA LEU A 132 -2.38 -24.45 -6.85
C LEU A 132 -3.64 -24.85 -6.08
N SER A 133 -4.58 -23.93 -5.89
CA SER A 133 -5.86 -24.24 -5.24
C SER A 133 -6.65 -25.31 -6.03
N LYS A 134 -6.64 -25.22 -7.36
CA LYS A 134 -7.27 -26.23 -8.23
C LYS A 134 -6.57 -27.58 -8.13
N ILE A 135 -5.24 -27.60 -8.16
CA ILE A 135 -4.44 -28.84 -8.04
C ILE A 135 -4.67 -29.51 -6.69
N MET A 136 -4.79 -28.74 -5.62
CA MET A 136 -4.99 -29.26 -4.27
C MET A 136 -6.46 -29.54 -3.92
N GLY A 137 -7.41 -29.21 -4.80
CA GLY A 137 -8.84 -29.39 -4.55
C GLY A 137 -9.38 -28.51 -3.41
N VAL A 138 -8.76 -27.37 -3.14
CA VAL A 138 -9.12 -26.46 -2.05
C VAL A 138 -9.74 -25.18 -2.62
N PRO A 139 -10.82 -24.64 -2.04
CA PRO A 139 -11.37 -23.36 -2.47
C PRO A 139 -10.29 -22.26 -2.47
N SER A 140 -10.20 -21.49 -3.56
CA SER A 140 -9.17 -20.45 -3.72
C SER A 140 -9.22 -19.38 -2.63
N SER A 141 -10.40 -19.07 -2.10
CA SER A 141 -10.56 -18.14 -0.98
C SER A 141 -9.80 -18.58 0.29
N LYS A 142 -9.74 -19.89 0.56
CA LYS A 142 -8.98 -20.41 1.71
C LYS A 142 -7.46 -20.24 1.57
N MET A 143 -6.97 -19.98 0.37
CA MET A 143 -5.55 -19.69 0.12
C MET A 143 -5.31 -18.20 -0.06
N LEU A 144 -6.15 -17.49 -0.81
CA LEU A 144 -5.96 -16.07 -1.13
C LEU A 144 -6.12 -15.16 0.09
N ILE A 145 -7.10 -15.43 0.95
CA ILE A 145 -7.32 -14.62 2.16
C ILE A 145 -6.09 -14.65 3.08
N PRO A 146 -5.57 -15.83 3.50
CA PRO A 146 -4.34 -15.85 4.30
C PRO A 146 -3.11 -15.24 3.60
N VAL A 147 -2.96 -15.42 2.28
CA VAL A 147 -1.88 -14.82 1.50
C VAL A 147 -1.95 -13.29 1.55
N SER A 148 -3.15 -12.73 1.41
CA SER A 148 -3.37 -11.28 1.52
C SER A 148 -2.97 -10.76 2.90
N TYR A 149 -3.39 -11.42 3.97
CA TYR A 149 -3.01 -11.07 5.33
C TYR A 149 -1.50 -11.22 5.58
N ALA A 150 -0.89 -12.30 5.10
CA ALA A 150 0.55 -12.50 5.24
C ALA A 150 1.35 -11.40 4.55
N SER A 151 0.89 -10.95 3.38
CA SER A 151 1.48 -9.81 2.68
C SER A 151 1.39 -8.53 3.50
N ILE A 152 0.21 -8.22 4.07
CA ILE A 152 0.00 -7.03 4.91
C ILE A 152 0.90 -7.09 6.15
N PHE A 153 0.90 -8.21 6.88
CA PHE A 153 1.74 -8.36 8.08
C PHE A 153 3.22 -8.28 7.75
N GLY A 154 3.65 -8.89 6.65
CA GLY A 154 5.03 -8.78 6.16
C GLY A 154 5.41 -7.33 5.89
N GLY A 155 4.55 -6.58 5.19
CA GLY A 155 4.75 -5.17 4.93
C GLY A 155 4.84 -4.29 6.18
N CYS A 156 4.12 -4.66 7.25
CA CYS A 156 4.20 -3.96 8.53
C CYS A 156 5.50 -4.20 9.31
N CYS A 157 6.24 -5.28 9.00
CA CYS A 157 7.46 -5.64 9.74
C CYS A 157 8.64 -4.73 9.46
N THR A 158 8.65 -4.00 8.35
CA THR A 158 9.77 -3.12 7.98
C THR A 158 9.27 -1.73 7.60
N LEU A 159 10.17 -0.74 7.66
CA LEU A 159 9.86 0.61 7.24
C LEU A 159 9.52 0.67 5.73
N VAL A 160 10.15 -0.19 4.94
CA VAL A 160 10.12 -0.18 3.47
C VAL A 160 8.94 -1.00 2.91
N GLY A 161 8.41 -1.96 3.68
CA GLY A 161 7.38 -2.90 3.20
C GLY A 161 6.02 -2.27 2.90
N THR A 162 5.71 -1.12 3.51
CA THR A 162 4.48 -0.38 3.21
C THR A 162 4.71 1.13 3.26
N SER A 163 4.09 1.85 2.31
CA SER A 163 4.13 3.32 2.25
C SER A 163 3.61 4.00 3.52
N THR A 164 2.68 3.36 4.22
CA THR A 164 2.12 3.88 5.49
C THR A 164 3.19 4.02 6.57
N ASN A 165 4.11 3.06 6.68
CA ASN A 165 5.18 3.10 7.68
C ASN A 165 6.16 4.25 7.39
N ILE A 166 6.50 4.45 6.12
CA ILE A 166 7.38 5.54 5.67
C ILE A 166 6.72 6.89 5.96
N LEU A 167 5.42 7.01 5.64
CA LEU A 167 4.68 8.24 5.89
C LEU A 167 4.61 8.56 7.39
N ALA A 168 4.28 7.56 8.22
CA ALA A 168 4.25 7.74 9.67
C ALA A 168 5.62 8.15 10.23
N SER A 169 6.70 7.52 9.77
CA SER A 169 8.07 7.88 10.15
C SER A 169 8.42 9.31 9.74
N GLY A 170 8.04 9.72 8.52
CA GLY A 170 8.24 11.08 8.03
C GLY A 170 7.52 12.14 8.89
N ILE A 171 6.29 11.87 9.32
CA ILE A 171 5.53 12.77 10.21
C ILE A 171 6.20 12.88 11.58
N ILE A 172 6.64 11.77 12.15
CA ILE A 172 7.30 11.75 13.46
C ILE A 172 8.61 12.54 13.41
N SER A 173 9.41 12.37 12.35
CA SER A 173 10.70 13.06 12.21
C SER A 173 10.55 14.59 12.04
N THR A 174 9.42 15.06 11.52
CA THR A 174 9.15 16.50 11.36
C THR A 174 8.54 17.14 12.60
N SER A 175 8.03 16.32 13.54
CA SER A 175 7.39 16.79 14.78
C SER A 175 8.32 16.81 15.99
N SER A 176 9.53 16.28 15.88
CA SER A 176 10.59 16.30 16.90
C SER A 176 11.62 17.39 16.64
#